data_9bc56639e518fb123d5e7632aafa2816
#
_entry.id   9bc56639e518fb123d5e7632aafa2816
#
_cell.length_a   1.000
_cell.length_b   1.000
_cell.length_c   1.000
_cell.angle_alpha   90.00
_cell.angle_beta   90.00
_cell.angle_gamma   90.00
#
_symmetry.space_group_name_H-M   'P 1'
#
loop_
_entity.id
_entity.type
_entity.pdbx_description
1 polymer ?
#
loop_
_entity_poly.entity_id
_entity_poly.type
_entity_poly.pdbx_seq_one_letter_code
_entity_poly.pdbx_strand_id
1 'polypeptide(L)'
;MRASPSVVDDRVYLNSNDGRMLALDSETGRLIWEYQTGSRTSSSPAILNDLVIFAVRTGLVTALDRNSGELVWETDLDSPVYASPTVGDGTVFLGSGASKLFALDAQTGQIRWDSPTRDWVVASAAYADDTVVVTSQGSIVDIFDTKNGRRRLKYDTGKVRFGGAPTIQDDQVYFSSDGGRVWGIGRYAQTYPLERFIFHVKINLYVWKLIPGRPVQRGSVWSKRAGGHINLPLAVTDDAVFGATENGIVFSKESRTGKEIWSTDVQSIVGVAPSIAANTVLLGTKDGNILGIDSKTGEILWRFHVGSAITTSPITAGDTIYVGTEDGSLHAIIGNRR
;
A
#
# COMPACT_ATOMS: atom_id res chain seq x y z
N MET A 1 11.16 -14.10 -2.08
CA MET A 1 10.96 -12.68 -2.49
C MET A 1 10.05 -12.01 -1.47
N ARG A 2 10.21 -10.72 -1.13
CA ARG A 2 9.35 -10.05 -0.13
C ARG A 2 8.72 -8.76 -0.64
N ALA A 3 9.25 -8.20 -1.71
CA ALA A 3 8.73 -7.04 -2.41
C ALA A 3 7.97 -7.49 -3.65
N SER A 4 6.84 -6.85 -3.94
CA SER A 4 6.12 -7.10 -5.18
C SER A 4 6.94 -6.58 -6.36
N PRO A 5 6.97 -7.30 -7.49
CA PRO A 5 7.60 -6.79 -8.70
C PRO A 5 6.81 -5.60 -9.25
N SER A 6 7.43 -4.81 -10.11
CA SER A 6 6.74 -3.82 -10.95
C SER A 6 6.89 -4.22 -12.41
N VAL A 7 5.79 -4.20 -13.14
CA VAL A 7 5.77 -4.57 -14.56
C VAL A 7 5.36 -3.37 -15.40
N VAL A 8 6.20 -3.01 -16.34
CA VAL A 8 5.94 -1.91 -17.27
C VAL A 8 6.47 -2.31 -18.65
N ASP A 9 5.64 -2.17 -19.66
CA ASP A 9 5.92 -2.59 -21.04
C ASP A 9 6.30 -4.09 -21.11
N ASP A 10 7.49 -4.39 -21.62
CA ASP A 10 8.05 -5.73 -21.78
C ASP A 10 9.00 -6.14 -20.64
N ARG A 11 8.96 -5.45 -19.48
CA ARG A 11 9.94 -5.65 -18.41
C ARG A 11 9.31 -5.84 -17.04
N VAL A 12 9.95 -6.71 -16.27
CA VAL A 12 9.66 -6.93 -14.85
C VAL A 12 10.84 -6.44 -14.02
N TYR A 13 10.58 -5.52 -13.11
CA TYR A 13 11.56 -4.99 -12.16
C TYR A 13 11.30 -5.56 -10.78
N LEU A 14 12.33 -6.06 -10.14
CA LEU A 14 12.20 -6.64 -8.80
C LEU A 14 13.47 -6.50 -7.97
N ASN A 15 13.28 -6.38 -6.67
CA ASN A 15 14.36 -6.43 -5.70
C ASN A 15 14.55 -7.85 -5.18
N SER A 16 15.77 -8.34 -5.24
CA SER A 16 16.16 -9.64 -4.71
C SER A 16 16.61 -9.52 -3.25
N ASN A 17 16.41 -10.58 -2.46
CA ASN A 17 16.80 -10.62 -1.04
C ASN A 17 18.33 -10.60 -0.83
N ASP A 18 19.10 -10.86 -1.86
CA ASP A 18 20.57 -10.83 -1.84
C ASP A 18 21.16 -9.44 -2.11
N GLY A 19 20.32 -8.42 -2.26
CA GLY A 19 20.75 -7.03 -2.46
C GLY A 19 20.97 -6.66 -3.91
N ARG A 20 20.17 -7.20 -4.82
CA ARG A 20 20.19 -6.85 -6.24
C ARG A 20 18.86 -6.27 -6.69
N MET A 21 18.90 -5.25 -7.52
CA MET A 21 17.80 -4.79 -8.35
C MET A 21 17.96 -5.44 -9.73
N LEU A 22 16.90 -6.08 -10.22
CA LEU A 22 16.90 -6.85 -11.46
C LEU A 22 15.85 -6.30 -12.43
N ALA A 23 16.17 -6.23 -13.71
CA ALA A 23 15.22 -6.10 -14.80
C ALA A 23 15.23 -7.38 -15.62
N LEU A 24 14.07 -7.97 -15.78
CA LEU A 24 13.84 -9.17 -16.55
C LEU A 24 12.93 -8.87 -17.73
N ASP A 25 13.11 -9.58 -18.81
CA ASP A 25 12.18 -9.64 -19.91
C ASP A 25 10.87 -10.33 -19.45
N SER A 26 9.73 -9.71 -19.70
CA SER A 26 8.45 -10.17 -19.16
C SER A 26 7.91 -11.45 -19.80
N GLU A 27 8.32 -11.76 -21.04
CA GLU A 27 7.88 -12.96 -21.77
C GLU A 27 8.77 -14.17 -21.47
N THR A 28 10.10 -13.95 -21.43
CA THR A 28 11.09 -15.03 -21.34
C THR A 28 11.68 -15.22 -19.95
N GLY A 29 11.53 -14.23 -19.06
CA GLY A 29 12.15 -14.19 -17.73
C GLY A 29 13.67 -13.98 -17.79
N ARG A 30 14.25 -13.68 -18.97
CA ARG A 30 15.69 -13.49 -19.15
C ARG A 30 16.15 -12.19 -18.49
N LEU A 31 17.30 -12.23 -17.81
CA LEU A 31 17.95 -11.06 -17.23
C LEU A 31 18.36 -10.07 -18.34
N ILE A 32 17.90 -8.82 -18.22
CA ILE A 32 18.27 -7.70 -19.09
C ILE A 32 19.45 -6.95 -18.46
N TRP A 33 19.29 -6.53 -17.20
CA TRP A 33 20.36 -5.90 -16.41
C TRP A 33 20.17 -6.17 -14.91
N GLU A 34 21.26 -6.02 -14.16
CA GLU A 34 21.24 -6.05 -12.71
C GLU A 34 22.07 -4.90 -12.12
N TYR A 35 21.68 -4.46 -10.93
CA TYR A 35 22.37 -3.43 -10.16
C TYR A 35 22.55 -3.89 -8.71
N GLN A 36 23.76 -3.75 -8.17
CA GLN A 36 24.06 -4.09 -6.77
C GLN A 36 23.60 -2.95 -5.84
N THR A 37 22.61 -3.21 -4.98
CA THR A 37 22.01 -2.18 -4.11
C THR A 37 22.82 -1.94 -2.83
N GLY A 38 23.88 -2.70 -2.61
CA GLY A 38 24.74 -2.60 -1.41
C GLY A 38 24.09 -3.04 -0.10
N SER A 39 22.76 -3.20 -0.07
CA SER A 39 22.01 -3.62 1.11
C SER A 39 20.73 -4.35 0.72
N ARG A 40 20.23 -5.17 1.63
CA ARG A 40 18.93 -5.83 1.43
C ARG A 40 17.80 -4.79 1.38
N THR A 41 16.89 -4.99 0.46
CA THR A 41 15.65 -4.21 0.38
C THR A 41 14.43 -5.11 0.41
N SER A 42 13.37 -4.65 1.08
CA SER A 42 12.03 -5.22 1.03
C SER A 42 11.03 -4.28 0.33
N SER A 43 11.56 -3.20 -0.22
CA SER A 43 10.81 -2.17 -0.94
C SER A 43 10.53 -2.64 -2.37
N SER A 44 9.28 -2.53 -2.81
CA SER A 44 8.94 -2.69 -4.23
C SER A 44 9.49 -1.51 -5.02
N PRO A 45 10.06 -1.72 -6.21
CA PRO A 45 10.51 -0.61 -7.04
C PRO A 45 9.31 0.19 -7.56
N ALA A 46 9.45 1.50 -7.63
CA ALA A 46 8.52 2.39 -8.30
C ALA A 46 9.05 2.79 -9.67
N ILE A 47 8.19 2.81 -10.67
CA ILE A 47 8.56 3.19 -12.03
C ILE A 47 7.95 4.54 -12.35
N LEU A 48 8.76 5.49 -12.81
CA LEU A 48 8.30 6.78 -13.27
C LEU A 48 9.08 7.20 -14.51
N ASN A 49 8.40 7.30 -15.64
CA ASN A 49 9.02 7.55 -16.96
C ASN A 49 10.15 6.55 -17.24
N ASP A 50 11.38 7.04 -17.44
CA ASP A 50 12.55 6.22 -17.70
C ASP A 50 13.34 5.85 -16.44
N LEU A 51 12.76 6.00 -15.25
CA LEU A 51 13.42 5.73 -13.97
C LEU A 51 12.81 4.53 -13.25
N VAL A 52 13.70 3.71 -12.67
CA VAL A 52 13.40 2.70 -11.64
C VAL A 52 13.90 3.24 -10.31
N ILE A 53 12.98 3.49 -9.38
CA ILE A 53 13.30 4.12 -8.09
C ILE A 53 13.02 3.13 -6.97
N PHE A 54 13.99 2.94 -6.09
CA PHE A 54 13.86 2.07 -4.92
C PHE A 54 14.61 2.64 -3.72
N ALA A 55 14.34 2.12 -2.55
CA ALA A 55 15.03 2.49 -1.32
C ALA A 55 15.55 1.25 -0.61
N VAL A 56 16.69 1.37 0.03
CA VAL A 56 17.23 0.33 0.92
C VAL A 56 17.06 0.72 2.38
N ARG A 57 17.16 -0.27 3.26
CA ARG A 57 16.89 -0.08 4.69
C ARG A 57 17.80 0.90 5.40
N THR A 58 18.99 1.18 4.87
CA THR A 58 19.91 2.18 5.43
C THR A 58 19.43 3.61 5.25
N GLY A 59 18.53 3.87 4.30
CA GLY A 59 18.01 5.19 3.96
C GLY A 59 18.42 5.71 2.60
N LEU A 60 19.28 4.97 1.90
CA LEU A 60 19.67 5.33 0.55
C LEU A 60 18.51 5.09 -0.42
N VAL A 61 18.15 6.12 -1.15
CA VAL A 61 17.17 6.12 -2.24
C VAL A 61 17.94 6.23 -3.56
N THR A 62 17.68 5.31 -4.46
CA THR A 62 18.42 5.18 -5.72
C THR A 62 17.46 5.24 -6.90
N ALA A 63 17.79 5.98 -7.93
CA ALA A 63 17.14 5.92 -9.23
C ALA A 63 18.12 5.46 -10.30
N LEU A 64 17.68 4.47 -11.06
CA LEU A 64 18.39 3.91 -12.20
C LEU A 64 17.64 4.25 -13.49
N ASP A 65 18.39 4.37 -14.59
CA ASP A 65 17.79 4.37 -15.92
C ASP A 65 17.10 3.01 -16.16
N ARG A 66 15.85 3.04 -16.55
CA ARG A 66 15.00 1.87 -16.71
C ARG A 66 15.51 0.91 -17.79
N ASN A 67 16.20 1.44 -18.81
CA ASN A 67 16.62 0.65 -19.96
C ASN A 67 18.00 0.02 -19.75
N SER A 68 18.95 0.79 -19.19
CA SER A 68 20.34 0.35 -19.04
C SER A 68 20.66 -0.18 -17.64
N GLY A 69 19.90 0.20 -16.61
CA GLY A 69 20.23 -0.07 -15.21
C GLY A 69 21.35 0.82 -14.67
N GLU A 70 21.79 1.84 -15.42
CA GLU A 70 22.79 2.79 -14.98
C GLU A 70 22.25 3.72 -13.90
N LEU A 71 23.14 4.11 -12.97
CA LEU A 71 22.82 5.04 -11.90
C LEU A 71 22.54 6.43 -12.45
N VAL A 72 21.36 6.99 -12.12
CA VAL A 72 21.00 8.37 -12.45
C VAL A 72 21.23 9.28 -11.25
N TRP A 73 20.73 8.91 -10.07
CA TRP A 73 20.99 9.63 -8.83
C TRP A 73 20.84 8.74 -7.60
N GLU A 74 21.49 9.17 -6.52
CA GLU A 74 21.33 8.60 -5.18
C GLU A 74 21.15 9.72 -4.16
N THR A 75 20.29 9.47 -3.16
CA THR A 75 20.05 10.40 -2.05
C THR A 75 19.99 9.62 -0.75
N ASP A 76 20.83 9.98 0.22
CA ASP A 76 20.76 9.42 1.57
C ASP A 76 19.84 10.30 2.43
N LEU A 77 18.82 9.67 3.04
CA LEU A 77 17.87 10.34 3.92
C LEU A 77 18.34 10.38 5.39
N ASP A 78 19.54 9.87 5.68
CA ASP A 78 20.10 9.74 7.04
C ASP A 78 19.11 9.04 8.02
N SER A 79 18.27 8.16 7.50
CA SER A 79 17.21 7.53 8.29
C SER A 79 16.71 6.24 7.63
N PRO A 80 16.49 5.17 8.40
CA PRO A 80 15.98 3.91 7.84
C PRO A 80 14.68 4.10 7.07
N VAL A 81 14.61 3.47 5.88
CA VAL A 81 13.41 3.40 5.05
C VAL A 81 12.93 1.96 4.98
N TYR A 82 11.66 1.74 5.32
CA TYR A 82 11.01 0.42 5.31
C TYR A 82 9.93 0.33 4.23
N ALA A 83 9.41 1.47 3.83
CA ALA A 83 8.33 1.63 2.87
C ALA A 83 8.85 1.56 1.43
N SER A 84 7.99 1.12 0.51
CA SER A 84 8.26 1.30 -0.92
C SER A 84 8.05 2.77 -1.30
N PRO A 85 8.86 3.32 -2.23
CA PRO A 85 8.62 4.64 -2.78
C PRO A 85 7.26 4.69 -3.48
N THR A 86 6.58 5.81 -3.33
CA THR A 86 5.38 6.13 -4.08
C THR A 86 5.69 7.31 -4.98
N VAL A 87 5.33 7.22 -6.26
CA VAL A 87 5.68 8.24 -7.26
C VAL A 87 4.43 8.89 -7.85
N GLY A 88 4.51 10.16 -8.13
CA GLY A 88 3.47 10.91 -8.80
C GLY A 88 3.84 12.37 -9.03
N ASP A 89 3.43 12.93 -10.15
CA ASP A 89 3.70 14.32 -10.56
C ASP A 89 5.18 14.74 -10.39
N GLY A 90 6.08 13.88 -10.89
CA GLY A 90 7.52 14.14 -10.81
C GLY A 90 8.09 14.14 -9.40
N THR A 91 7.40 13.56 -8.42
CA THR A 91 7.80 13.52 -7.01
C THR A 91 7.85 12.08 -6.49
N VAL A 92 8.84 11.78 -5.68
CA VAL A 92 8.98 10.53 -4.94
C VAL A 92 8.65 10.76 -3.48
N PHE A 93 7.67 10.05 -2.94
CA PHE A 93 7.26 10.13 -1.55
C PHE A 93 7.74 8.91 -0.77
N LEU A 94 8.40 9.14 0.37
CA LEU A 94 8.98 8.09 1.22
C LEU A 94 8.76 8.38 2.69
N GLY A 95 8.17 7.42 3.39
CA GLY A 95 8.12 7.42 4.84
C GLY A 95 9.40 6.86 5.45
N SER A 96 9.82 7.37 6.59
CA SER A 96 11.07 6.97 7.25
C SER A 96 10.91 6.65 8.74
N GLY A 97 11.92 5.97 9.28
CA GLY A 97 12.08 5.71 10.72
C GLY A 97 12.43 6.94 11.54
N ALA A 98 12.80 8.07 10.90
CA ALA A 98 12.98 9.35 11.61
C ALA A 98 11.65 10.07 11.91
N SER A 99 10.51 9.39 11.74
CA SER A 99 9.19 9.99 11.90
C SER A 99 8.97 11.17 10.96
N LYS A 100 9.34 10.98 9.69
CA LYS A 100 9.19 11.97 8.61
C LYS A 100 8.61 11.33 7.35
N LEU A 101 7.90 12.15 6.60
CA LEU A 101 7.59 11.92 5.20
C LEU A 101 8.48 12.83 4.37
N PHE A 102 9.23 12.27 3.45
CA PHE A 102 10.06 12.98 2.49
C PHE A 102 9.39 13.04 1.12
N ALA A 103 9.58 14.16 0.42
CA ALA A 103 9.27 14.30 -0.99
C ALA A 103 10.52 14.73 -1.74
N LEU A 104 10.94 13.90 -2.70
CA LEU A 104 12.11 14.15 -3.54
C LEU A 104 11.68 14.47 -4.96
N ASP A 105 12.44 15.32 -5.63
CA ASP A 105 12.35 15.48 -7.07
C ASP A 105 12.74 14.16 -7.75
N ALA A 106 11.87 13.62 -8.59
CA ALA A 106 12.09 12.30 -9.20
C ALA A 106 13.23 12.28 -10.22
N GLN A 107 13.55 13.42 -10.84
CA GLN A 107 14.61 13.52 -11.87
C GLN A 107 15.99 13.74 -11.27
N THR A 108 16.06 14.43 -10.13
CA THR A 108 17.35 14.84 -9.53
C THR A 108 17.65 14.20 -8.19
N GLY A 109 16.67 13.58 -7.54
CA GLY A 109 16.78 13.06 -6.18
C GLY A 109 16.81 14.14 -5.09
N GLN A 110 16.75 15.43 -5.43
CA GLN A 110 16.79 16.51 -4.44
C GLN A 110 15.55 16.51 -3.55
N ILE A 111 15.73 16.69 -2.25
CA ILE A 111 14.62 16.81 -1.31
C ILE A 111 13.90 18.13 -1.56
N ARG A 112 12.66 18.06 -2.02
CA ARG A 112 11.76 19.22 -2.21
C ARG A 112 11.24 19.73 -0.88
N TRP A 113 10.84 18.81 0.00
CA TRP A 113 10.39 19.08 1.35
C TRP A 113 10.42 17.80 2.20
N ASP A 114 10.45 17.97 3.51
CA ASP A 114 10.13 16.92 4.49
C ASP A 114 9.10 17.40 5.49
N SER A 115 8.32 16.48 6.05
CA SER A 115 7.28 16.81 7.02
C SER A 115 7.25 15.80 8.17
N PRO A 116 7.20 16.29 9.43
CA PRO A 116 7.20 15.42 10.58
C PRO A 116 5.88 14.64 10.68
N THR A 117 5.97 13.36 11.02
CA THR A 117 4.86 12.50 11.42
C THR A 117 4.91 12.29 12.93
N ARG A 118 3.93 11.59 13.50
CA ARG A 118 3.93 11.34 14.94
C ARG A 118 4.95 10.27 15.35
N ASP A 119 5.17 9.31 14.46
CA ASP A 119 5.97 8.13 14.71
C ASP A 119 6.46 7.57 13.37
N TRP A 120 7.21 6.49 13.39
CA TRP A 120 7.76 5.84 12.21
C TRP A 120 6.70 5.57 11.15
N VAL A 121 7.04 5.85 9.92
CA VAL A 121 6.23 5.51 8.75
C VAL A 121 6.87 4.29 8.10
N VAL A 122 6.25 3.12 8.28
CA VAL A 122 6.77 1.84 7.80
C VAL A 122 6.01 1.29 6.60
N ALA A 123 4.81 1.82 6.34
CA ALA A 123 4.02 1.49 5.18
C ALA A 123 4.21 2.52 4.06
N SER A 124 4.05 2.10 2.82
CA SER A 124 4.12 3.00 1.66
C SER A 124 3.06 4.10 1.76
N ALA A 125 3.39 5.28 1.27
CA ALA A 125 2.42 6.36 1.14
C ALA A 125 1.38 6.03 0.06
N ALA A 126 0.18 6.61 0.17
CA ALA A 126 -0.76 6.69 -0.95
C ALA A 126 -0.70 8.09 -1.56
N TYR A 127 -0.73 8.16 -2.88
CA TYR A 127 -0.70 9.41 -3.63
C TYR A 127 -1.88 9.49 -4.58
N ALA A 128 -2.49 10.66 -4.65
CA ALA A 128 -3.43 11.04 -5.71
C ALA A 128 -3.44 12.57 -5.85
N ASP A 129 -3.16 13.09 -7.01
CA ASP A 129 -3.13 14.50 -7.38
C ASP A 129 -2.40 15.42 -6.37
N ASP A 130 -3.16 16.20 -5.58
CA ASP A 130 -2.65 17.14 -4.58
C ASP A 130 -2.45 16.54 -3.19
N THR A 131 -2.66 15.22 -3.04
CA THR A 131 -2.77 14.54 -1.76
C THR A 131 -1.75 13.42 -1.63
N VAL A 132 -1.00 13.42 -0.53
CA VAL A 132 -0.24 12.26 -0.08
C VAL A 132 -0.67 11.87 1.35
N VAL A 133 -0.87 10.58 1.57
CA VAL A 133 -1.36 10.03 2.83
C VAL A 133 -0.39 9.01 3.37
N VAL A 134 -0.10 9.08 4.65
CA VAL A 134 0.71 8.09 5.36
C VAL A 134 0.05 7.64 6.65
N THR A 135 0.32 6.40 7.02
CA THR A 135 -0.01 5.83 8.33
C THR A 135 1.28 5.69 9.14
N SER A 136 1.27 6.16 10.38
CA SER A 136 2.42 6.05 11.29
C SER A 136 2.15 5.08 12.43
N GLN A 137 3.19 4.45 12.98
CA GLN A 137 3.10 3.52 14.11
C GLN A 137 2.40 4.13 15.35
N GLY A 138 2.38 5.44 15.46
CA GLY A 138 1.68 6.20 16.49
C GLY A 138 0.15 6.26 16.34
N SER A 139 -0.47 5.39 15.56
CA SER A 139 -1.93 5.31 15.34
C SER A 139 -2.52 6.54 14.64
N ILE A 140 -1.72 7.25 13.87
CA ILE A 140 -2.11 8.47 13.15
C ILE A 140 -2.10 8.20 11.65
N VAL A 141 -3.14 8.69 11.00
CA VAL A 141 -3.18 8.89 9.55
C VAL A 141 -2.99 10.38 9.30
N ASP A 142 -1.95 10.71 8.60
CA ASP A 142 -1.64 12.09 8.20
C ASP A 142 -1.91 12.28 6.71
N ILE A 143 -2.63 13.36 6.37
CA ILE A 143 -2.87 13.80 4.98
C ILE A 143 -2.08 15.09 4.77
N PHE A 144 -1.22 15.09 3.74
CA PHE A 144 -0.39 16.23 3.38
C PHE A 144 -0.72 16.73 1.98
N ASP A 145 -0.44 18.01 1.76
CA ASP A 145 -0.40 18.63 0.46
C ASP A 145 0.90 18.23 -0.26
N THR A 146 0.81 17.76 -1.49
CA THR A 146 1.96 17.22 -2.25
C THR A 146 2.97 18.28 -2.64
N LYS A 147 2.54 19.55 -2.80
CA LYS A 147 3.41 20.63 -3.30
C LYS A 147 4.38 21.14 -2.24
N ASN A 148 3.93 21.21 -0.97
CA ASN A 148 4.67 21.89 0.08
C ASN A 148 4.78 21.11 1.40
N GLY A 149 4.26 19.88 1.46
CA GLY A 149 4.30 19.04 2.65
C GLY A 149 3.42 19.53 3.81
N ARG A 150 2.59 20.55 3.59
CA ARG A 150 1.71 21.05 4.66
C ARG A 150 0.67 19.97 5.04
N ARG A 151 0.64 19.63 6.33
CA ARG A 151 -0.37 18.69 6.85
C ARG A 151 -1.75 19.33 6.81
N ARG A 152 -2.69 18.68 6.10
CA ARG A 152 -4.10 19.06 6.05
C ARG A 152 -4.92 18.41 7.15
N LEU A 153 -4.74 17.10 7.34
CA LEU A 153 -5.47 16.33 8.35
C LEU A 153 -4.50 15.52 9.20
N LYS A 154 -4.78 15.49 10.50
CA LYS A 154 -4.22 14.53 11.45
C LYS A 154 -5.37 13.73 12.05
N TYR A 155 -5.56 12.50 11.57
CA TYR A 155 -6.62 11.62 12.03
C TYR A 155 -6.07 10.61 13.04
N ASP A 156 -6.61 10.66 14.28
CA ASP A 156 -6.18 9.81 15.39
C ASP A 156 -7.15 8.62 15.53
N THR A 157 -6.67 7.41 15.30
CA THR A 157 -7.46 6.19 15.43
C THR A 157 -7.47 5.60 16.84
N GLY A 158 -6.82 6.25 17.78
CA GLY A 158 -6.67 5.80 19.15
C GLY A 158 -5.43 4.95 19.36
N LYS A 159 -5.58 3.75 19.89
CA LYS A 159 -4.44 2.84 20.20
C LYS A 159 -4.48 1.61 19.27
N VAL A 160 -4.48 1.82 17.96
CA VAL A 160 -4.44 0.72 16.98
C VAL A 160 -3.16 0.78 16.15
N ARG A 161 -2.65 -0.36 15.77
CA ARG A 161 -1.59 -0.46 14.75
C ARG A 161 -2.23 -0.56 13.38
N PHE A 162 -1.62 0.05 12.39
CA PHE A 162 -2.07 -0.07 11.01
C PHE A 162 -1.55 -1.37 10.39
N GLY A 163 -2.43 -2.05 9.63
CA GLY A 163 -2.08 -3.31 9.00
C GLY A 163 -1.29 -3.11 7.72
N GLY A 164 -1.59 -2.08 6.94
CA GLY A 164 -0.98 -1.86 5.63
C GLY A 164 -0.93 -0.39 5.22
N ALA A 165 -0.46 -0.18 4.00
CA ALA A 165 -0.49 1.12 3.35
C ALA A 165 -1.94 1.62 3.21
N PRO A 166 -2.18 2.94 3.33
CA PRO A 166 -3.46 3.52 2.97
C PRO A 166 -3.69 3.43 1.45
N THR A 167 -4.94 3.55 1.03
CA THR A 167 -5.32 3.61 -0.38
C THR A 167 -6.23 4.82 -0.60
N ILE A 168 -6.03 5.55 -1.69
CA ILE A 168 -6.86 6.68 -2.09
C ILE A 168 -7.69 6.26 -3.29
N GLN A 169 -9.00 6.52 -3.22
CA GLN A 169 -9.90 6.44 -4.36
C GLN A 169 -10.85 7.62 -4.30
N ASP A 170 -10.93 8.39 -5.38
CA ASP A 170 -11.74 9.59 -5.49
C ASP A 170 -11.52 10.59 -4.32
N ASP A 171 -12.59 10.83 -3.55
CA ASP A 171 -12.62 11.76 -2.43
C ASP A 171 -12.40 11.10 -1.06
N GLN A 172 -12.03 9.81 -1.03
CA GLN A 172 -11.82 9.06 0.19
C GLN A 172 -10.44 8.39 0.29
N VAL A 173 -10.02 8.21 1.53
CA VAL A 173 -8.84 7.46 1.94
C VAL A 173 -9.29 6.27 2.76
N TYR A 174 -8.80 5.08 2.41
CA TYR A 174 -9.11 3.83 3.08
C TYR A 174 -7.87 3.25 3.74
N PHE A 175 -8.05 2.69 4.92
CA PHE A 175 -6.99 2.01 5.64
C PHE A 175 -7.56 1.01 6.64
N SER A 176 -6.73 0.09 7.09
CA SER A 176 -7.09 -0.96 8.03
C SER A 176 -6.18 -0.97 9.25
N SER A 177 -6.62 -1.65 10.30
CA SER A 177 -5.80 -1.93 11.47
C SER A 177 -5.65 -3.42 11.73
N ASP A 178 -4.60 -3.77 12.46
CA ASP A 178 -4.34 -5.12 12.97
C ASP A 178 -5.52 -5.68 13.81
N GLY A 179 -6.30 -4.81 14.46
CA GLY A 179 -7.53 -5.19 15.17
C GLY A 179 -8.74 -5.46 14.26
N GLY A 180 -8.56 -5.58 12.95
CA GLY A 180 -9.61 -5.94 12.00
C GLY A 180 -10.66 -4.87 11.75
N ARG A 181 -10.31 -3.61 11.92
CA ARG A 181 -11.19 -2.49 11.57
C ARG A 181 -10.74 -1.84 10.27
N VAL A 182 -11.69 -1.46 9.47
CA VAL A 182 -11.51 -0.70 8.22
C VAL A 182 -12.16 0.67 8.38
N TRP A 183 -11.51 1.70 7.85
CA TRP A 183 -11.98 3.09 7.83
C TRP A 183 -12.05 3.63 6.41
N GLY A 184 -13.05 4.47 6.17
CA GLY A 184 -13.09 5.45 5.10
C GLY A 184 -13.10 6.85 5.69
N ILE A 185 -12.17 7.69 5.29
CA ILE A 185 -12.08 9.10 5.70
C ILE A 185 -12.06 10.01 4.47
N GLY A 186 -12.54 11.24 4.62
CA GLY A 186 -12.54 12.22 3.54
C GLY A 186 -11.12 12.69 3.18
N ARG A 187 -10.74 12.58 1.92
CA ARG A 187 -9.44 12.99 1.37
C ARG A 187 -9.16 14.47 1.55
N TYR A 188 -10.19 15.31 1.45
CA TYR A 188 -10.08 16.77 1.55
C TYR A 188 -10.36 17.32 2.95
N ALA A 189 -10.54 16.44 3.93
CA ALA A 189 -10.76 16.85 5.31
C ALA A 189 -9.54 17.61 5.86
N GLN A 190 -9.81 18.59 6.72
CA GLN A 190 -8.80 19.44 7.32
C GLN A 190 -8.98 19.51 8.84
N THR A 191 -7.85 19.52 9.56
CA THR A 191 -7.82 19.77 11.00
C THR A 191 -7.88 21.28 11.25
N TYR A 192 -8.76 21.71 12.16
CA TYR A 192 -8.83 23.12 12.59
C TYR A 192 -8.14 23.32 13.95
N PRO A 193 -7.76 24.58 14.26
CA PRO A 193 -7.24 24.91 15.59
C PRO A 193 -8.22 24.45 16.68
N LEU A 194 -7.69 23.89 17.78
CA LEU A 194 -8.45 23.38 18.94
C LEU A 194 -9.40 22.19 18.66
N GLU A 195 -9.41 21.62 17.48
CA GLU A 195 -10.30 20.50 17.13
C GLU A 195 -10.16 19.32 18.11
N ARG A 196 -8.92 18.96 18.46
CA ARG A 196 -8.66 17.89 19.42
C ARG A 196 -9.24 18.19 20.79
N PHE A 197 -9.12 19.42 21.26
CA PHE A 197 -9.71 19.87 22.53
C PHE A 197 -11.24 19.78 22.46
N ILE A 198 -11.84 20.35 21.41
CA ILE A 198 -13.30 20.31 21.21
C ILE A 198 -13.81 18.88 21.12
N PHE A 199 -13.09 17.99 20.44
CA PHE A 199 -13.45 16.57 20.35
C PHE A 199 -13.44 15.89 21.72
N HIS A 200 -12.40 16.13 22.55
CA HIS A 200 -12.34 15.60 23.91
C HIS A 200 -13.46 16.13 24.81
N VAL A 201 -13.77 17.41 24.71
CA VAL A 201 -14.92 18.00 25.43
C VAL A 201 -16.21 17.31 25.01
N LYS A 202 -16.47 17.14 23.71
CA LYS A 202 -17.64 16.42 23.20
C LYS A 202 -17.69 14.96 23.69
N ILE A 203 -16.58 14.24 23.71
CA ILE A 203 -16.50 12.87 24.23
C ILE A 203 -16.92 12.83 25.69
N ASN A 204 -16.41 13.74 26.52
CA ASN A 204 -16.79 13.82 27.94
C ASN A 204 -18.29 14.13 28.12
N LEU A 205 -18.81 15.10 27.38
CA LEU A 205 -20.23 15.41 27.38
C LEU A 205 -21.11 14.20 26.96
N TYR A 206 -20.64 13.42 25.99
CA TYR A 206 -21.32 12.18 25.58
C TYR A 206 -21.28 11.12 26.69
N VAL A 207 -20.12 10.91 27.32
CA VAL A 207 -19.98 9.95 28.44
C VAL A 207 -20.93 10.34 29.61
N TRP A 208 -21.06 11.61 29.87
CA TRP A 208 -21.99 12.13 30.90
C TRP A 208 -23.47 12.23 30.41
N LYS A 209 -23.73 11.72 29.19
CA LYS A 209 -25.10 11.74 28.58
C LYS A 209 -25.68 13.16 28.41
N LEU A 210 -24.83 14.18 28.31
CA LEU A 210 -25.26 15.58 28.12
C LEU A 210 -25.48 15.91 26.63
N ILE A 211 -24.99 15.12 25.72
CA ILE A 211 -25.28 15.23 24.28
C ILE A 211 -25.70 13.87 23.71
N PRO A 212 -26.64 13.85 22.74
CA PRO A 212 -27.04 12.64 22.05
C PRO A 212 -25.98 12.24 21.02
N GLY A 213 -25.75 10.93 20.88
CA GLY A 213 -24.85 10.37 19.89
C GLY A 213 -23.34 10.52 20.20
N ARG A 214 -22.58 9.51 19.81
CA ARG A 214 -21.13 9.51 20.00
C ARG A 214 -20.49 10.51 19.05
N PRO A 215 -19.65 11.42 19.54
CA PRO A 215 -18.89 12.33 18.68
C PRO A 215 -18.03 11.58 17.67
N VAL A 216 -18.04 12.04 16.44
CA VAL A 216 -17.23 11.51 15.35
C VAL A 216 -16.09 12.47 15.08
N GLN A 217 -14.89 11.94 14.91
CA GLN A 217 -13.74 12.76 14.55
C GLN A 217 -13.93 13.30 13.13
N ARG A 218 -13.48 14.53 12.92
CA ARG A 218 -13.54 15.17 11.61
C ARG A 218 -12.80 14.37 10.55
N GLY A 219 -13.34 14.36 9.35
CA GLY A 219 -12.86 13.55 8.25
C GLY A 219 -13.38 12.11 8.27
N SER A 220 -13.91 11.61 9.38
CA SER A 220 -14.48 10.27 9.42
C SER A 220 -15.73 10.18 8.55
N VAL A 221 -15.74 9.28 7.59
CA VAL A 221 -16.94 8.93 6.81
C VAL A 221 -17.57 7.69 7.42
N TRP A 222 -16.81 6.62 7.54
CA TRP A 222 -17.27 5.40 8.19
C TRP A 222 -16.12 4.61 8.82
N SER A 223 -16.46 3.70 9.74
CA SER A 223 -15.55 2.67 10.18
C SER A 223 -16.30 1.40 10.55
N LYS A 224 -15.84 0.24 10.07
CA LYS A 224 -16.49 -1.07 10.25
C LYS A 224 -15.46 -2.15 10.59
N ARG A 225 -15.91 -3.20 11.27
CA ARG A 225 -15.09 -4.40 11.49
C ARG A 225 -15.18 -5.34 10.30
N ALA A 226 -14.13 -6.12 10.09
CA ALA A 226 -14.02 -7.13 9.04
C ALA A 226 -13.89 -8.57 9.59
N GLY A 227 -14.03 -8.76 10.90
CA GLY A 227 -14.10 -10.10 11.49
C GLY A 227 -12.80 -10.81 11.79
N GLY A 228 -11.63 -10.19 11.57
CA GLY A 228 -10.31 -10.79 11.85
C GLY A 228 -9.19 -9.78 11.74
N HIS A 229 -7.95 -10.18 12.03
CA HIS A 229 -6.77 -9.33 11.90
C HIS A 229 -6.48 -9.00 10.43
N ILE A 230 -6.20 -7.71 10.15
CA ILE A 230 -5.87 -7.21 8.81
C ILE A 230 -4.51 -6.53 8.88
N ASN A 231 -3.48 -7.15 8.31
CA ASN A 231 -2.11 -6.62 8.25
C ASN A 231 -1.69 -6.25 6.82
N LEU A 232 -2.64 -6.13 5.93
CA LEU A 232 -2.43 -5.94 4.49
C LEU A 232 -3.10 -4.66 4.01
N PRO A 233 -2.56 -4.02 2.97
CA PRO A 233 -3.25 -2.98 2.23
C PRO A 233 -4.60 -3.44 1.69
N LEU A 234 -5.49 -2.49 1.51
CA LEU A 234 -6.80 -2.69 0.90
C LEU A 234 -6.73 -2.43 -0.60
N ALA A 235 -7.44 -3.22 -1.38
CA ALA A 235 -7.71 -2.91 -2.78
C ALA A 235 -9.05 -2.17 -2.87
N VAL A 236 -9.14 -1.16 -3.74
CA VAL A 236 -10.31 -0.29 -3.81
C VAL A 236 -10.72 -0.03 -5.25
N THR A 237 -12.02 -0.04 -5.49
CA THR A 237 -12.66 0.46 -6.73
C THR A 237 -13.61 1.60 -6.35
N ASP A 238 -14.25 2.21 -7.33
CA ASP A 238 -15.24 3.28 -7.11
C ASP A 238 -16.36 2.84 -6.18
N ASP A 239 -16.80 1.58 -6.29
CA ASP A 239 -17.96 1.06 -5.56
C ASP A 239 -17.60 0.27 -4.30
N ALA A 240 -16.40 -0.34 -4.24
CA ALA A 240 -16.08 -1.32 -3.21
C ALA A 240 -14.64 -1.26 -2.68
N VAL A 241 -14.49 -1.63 -1.42
CA VAL A 241 -13.24 -1.83 -0.71
C VAL A 241 -13.07 -3.31 -0.43
N PHE A 242 -11.98 -3.89 -0.88
CA PHE A 242 -11.64 -5.30 -0.71
C PHE A 242 -10.46 -5.44 0.25
N GLY A 243 -10.54 -6.43 1.10
CA GLY A 243 -9.47 -6.78 2.02
C GLY A 243 -9.49 -8.25 2.36
N ALA A 244 -8.42 -8.70 2.98
CA ALA A 244 -8.30 -10.04 3.48
C ALA A 244 -7.81 -10.03 4.93
N THR A 245 -8.30 -10.94 5.73
CA THR A 245 -7.83 -11.20 7.09
C THR A 245 -6.76 -12.28 7.07
N GLU A 246 -5.88 -12.29 8.05
CA GLU A 246 -4.82 -13.30 8.16
C GLU A 246 -5.36 -14.73 8.18
N ASN A 247 -6.54 -14.96 8.75
CA ASN A 247 -7.18 -16.29 8.86
C ASN A 247 -8.00 -16.68 7.63
N GLY A 248 -7.90 -15.95 6.52
CA GLY A 248 -8.47 -16.36 5.24
C GLY A 248 -9.86 -15.84 4.93
N ILE A 249 -10.38 -14.88 5.69
CA ILE A 249 -11.63 -14.21 5.31
C ILE A 249 -11.32 -13.08 4.34
N VAL A 250 -11.79 -13.20 3.12
CA VAL A 250 -11.79 -12.14 2.10
C VAL A 250 -13.13 -11.45 2.13
N PHE A 251 -13.13 -10.14 2.11
CA PHE A 251 -14.37 -9.36 2.23
C PHE A 251 -14.43 -8.23 1.20
N SER A 252 -15.66 -7.85 0.87
CA SER A 252 -15.99 -6.64 0.13
C SER A 252 -16.93 -5.77 0.93
N LYS A 253 -16.63 -4.47 0.97
CA LYS A 253 -17.46 -3.46 1.61
C LYS A 253 -17.72 -2.33 0.64
N GLU A 254 -18.94 -1.77 0.69
CA GLU A 254 -19.32 -0.60 -0.08
C GLU A 254 -18.40 0.58 0.26
N SER A 255 -17.78 1.21 -0.75
CA SER A 255 -16.78 2.25 -0.58
C SER A 255 -17.29 3.44 0.25
N ARG A 256 -18.51 3.90 0.03
CA ARG A 256 -19.08 5.10 0.65
C ARG A 256 -19.62 4.89 2.07
N THR A 257 -20.05 3.69 2.44
CA THR A 257 -20.73 3.43 3.72
C THR A 257 -20.05 2.39 4.59
N GLY A 258 -19.15 1.59 4.03
CA GLY A 258 -18.53 0.45 4.67
C GLY A 258 -19.50 -0.71 4.96
N LYS A 259 -20.72 -0.70 4.37
CA LYS A 259 -21.64 -1.82 4.46
C LYS A 259 -21.02 -3.03 3.78
N GLU A 260 -21.14 -4.20 4.40
CA GLU A 260 -20.65 -5.44 3.82
C GLU A 260 -21.46 -5.82 2.59
N ILE A 261 -20.77 -6.12 1.49
CA ILE A 261 -21.36 -6.63 0.25
C ILE A 261 -21.31 -8.15 0.30
N TRP A 262 -20.13 -8.71 0.53
CA TRP A 262 -19.91 -10.14 0.69
C TRP A 262 -18.70 -10.43 1.56
N SER A 263 -18.61 -11.68 2.02
CA SER A 263 -17.49 -12.22 2.79
C SER A 263 -17.32 -13.70 2.44
N THR A 264 -16.10 -14.11 2.11
CA THR A 264 -15.78 -15.48 1.64
C THR A 264 -14.58 -16.01 2.42
N ASP A 265 -14.72 -17.22 2.98
CA ASP A 265 -13.62 -17.96 3.58
C ASP A 265 -12.87 -18.75 2.51
N VAL A 266 -11.60 -18.40 2.27
CA VAL A 266 -10.76 -19.10 1.29
C VAL A 266 -10.08 -20.33 1.88
N GLN A 267 -10.27 -20.59 3.18
CA GLN A 267 -9.76 -21.76 3.92
C GLN A 267 -8.23 -21.89 3.90
N SER A 268 -7.54 -20.75 3.81
CA SER A 268 -6.08 -20.69 3.81
C SER A 268 -5.60 -19.36 4.37
N ILE A 269 -4.40 -19.37 4.94
CA ILE A 269 -3.76 -18.14 5.44
C ILE A 269 -3.42 -17.22 4.28
N VAL A 270 -3.90 -15.97 4.37
CA VAL A 270 -3.58 -14.91 3.41
C VAL A 270 -2.39 -14.12 3.93
N GLY A 271 -1.32 -14.04 3.13
CA GLY A 271 -0.09 -13.35 3.50
C GLY A 271 0.24 -12.14 2.63
N VAL A 272 -0.60 -11.84 1.63
CA VAL A 272 -0.37 -10.79 0.64
C VAL A 272 -1.64 -9.97 0.39
N ALA A 273 -1.48 -8.71 0.01
CA ALA A 273 -2.62 -7.84 -0.29
C ALA A 273 -3.39 -8.36 -1.51
N PRO A 274 -4.74 -8.24 -1.50
CA PRO A 274 -5.53 -8.47 -2.69
C PRO A 274 -5.19 -7.41 -3.76
N SER A 275 -5.34 -7.78 -5.00
CA SER A 275 -5.32 -6.86 -6.14
C SER A 275 -6.56 -7.06 -7.00
N ILE A 276 -6.84 -6.12 -7.89
CA ILE A 276 -8.03 -6.15 -8.72
C ILE A 276 -7.60 -6.13 -10.19
N ALA A 277 -8.15 -7.07 -10.93
CA ALA A 277 -8.02 -7.13 -12.39
C ALA A 277 -9.42 -7.24 -13.00
N ALA A 278 -9.88 -6.20 -13.68
CA ALA A 278 -11.24 -6.09 -14.19
C ALA A 278 -12.29 -6.36 -13.09
N ASN A 279 -13.06 -7.44 -13.20
CA ASN A 279 -14.09 -7.84 -12.23
C ASN A 279 -13.60 -8.95 -11.28
N THR A 280 -12.30 -9.17 -11.17
CA THR A 280 -11.73 -10.27 -10.37
C THR A 280 -10.81 -9.72 -9.30
N VAL A 281 -11.05 -10.12 -8.06
CA VAL A 281 -10.12 -9.92 -6.95
C VAL A 281 -9.11 -11.08 -6.99
N LEU A 282 -7.84 -10.75 -7.14
CA LEU A 282 -6.74 -11.70 -7.14
C LEU A 282 -6.13 -11.78 -5.75
N LEU A 283 -5.87 -12.97 -5.28
CA LEU A 283 -5.34 -13.22 -3.95
C LEU A 283 -4.32 -14.34 -3.96
N GLY A 284 -3.22 -14.16 -3.24
CA GLY A 284 -2.22 -15.20 -3.00
C GLY A 284 -2.31 -15.75 -1.58
N THR A 285 -2.10 -17.06 -1.43
CA THR A 285 -2.18 -17.74 -0.13
C THR A 285 -0.84 -18.39 0.26
N LYS A 286 -0.66 -18.69 1.55
CA LYS A 286 0.56 -19.31 2.06
C LYS A 286 0.70 -20.79 1.70
N ASP A 287 -0.36 -21.45 1.30
CA ASP A 287 -0.33 -22.82 0.75
C ASP A 287 -0.06 -22.85 -0.76
N GLY A 288 0.31 -21.71 -1.35
CA GLY A 288 0.77 -21.60 -2.73
C GLY A 288 -0.35 -21.54 -3.77
N ASN A 289 -1.57 -21.15 -3.38
CA ASN A 289 -2.65 -20.93 -4.34
C ASN A 289 -2.82 -19.46 -4.69
N ILE A 290 -3.04 -19.20 -5.98
CA ILE A 290 -3.60 -17.96 -6.47
C ILE A 290 -5.08 -18.18 -6.70
N LEU A 291 -5.89 -17.26 -6.23
CA LEU A 291 -7.34 -17.29 -6.34
C LEU A 291 -7.82 -16.13 -7.19
N GLY A 292 -8.77 -16.40 -8.06
CA GLY A 292 -9.61 -15.39 -8.69
C GLY A 292 -11.01 -15.44 -8.07
N ILE A 293 -11.43 -14.33 -7.49
CA ILE A 293 -12.71 -14.19 -6.79
C ILE A 293 -13.53 -13.14 -7.53
N ASP A 294 -14.79 -13.43 -7.84
CA ASP A 294 -15.70 -12.45 -8.43
C ASP A 294 -15.86 -11.25 -7.51
N SER A 295 -15.58 -10.05 -8.01
CA SER A 295 -15.58 -8.83 -7.21
C SER A 295 -16.97 -8.41 -6.71
N LYS A 296 -18.05 -8.86 -7.35
CA LYS A 296 -19.44 -8.52 -7.00
C LYS A 296 -20.08 -9.52 -6.06
N THR A 297 -19.79 -10.82 -6.25
CA THR A 297 -20.46 -11.91 -5.52
C THR A 297 -19.60 -12.54 -4.44
N GLY A 298 -18.26 -12.43 -4.53
CA GLY A 298 -17.33 -13.13 -3.65
C GLY A 298 -17.17 -14.61 -3.98
N GLU A 299 -17.72 -15.10 -5.09
CA GLU A 299 -17.56 -16.47 -5.55
C GLU A 299 -16.12 -16.72 -6.02
N ILE A 300 -15.52 -17.86 -5.62
CA ILE A 300 -14.21 -18.27 -6.09
C ILE A 300 -14.39 -18.84 -7.51
N LEU A 301 -13.92 -18.07 -8.51
CA LEU A 301 -14.03 -18.43 -9.92
C LEU A 301 -13.04 -19.50 -10.33
N TRP A 302 -11.82 -19.42 -9.78
CA TRP A 302 -10.74 -20.37 -10.08
C TRP A 302 -9.67 -20.36 -8.99
N ARG A 303 -8.90 -21.46 -8.97
CA ARG A 303 -7.69 -21.64 -8.15
C ARG A 303 -6.56 -22.15 -9.04
N PHE A 304 -5.36 -21.62 -8.82
CA PHE A 304 -4.15 -22.09 -9.48
C PHE A 304 -3.04 -22.30 -8.45
N HIS A 305 -2.44 -23.50 -8.43
CA HIS A 305 -1.40 -23.84 -7.46
C HIS A 305 -0.02 -23.67 -8.07
N VAL A 306 0.85 -22.85 -7.44
CA VAL A 306 2.22 -22.57 -7.91
C VAL A 306 3.29 -23.38 -7.18
N GLY A 307 2.93 -24.18 -6.19
CA GLY A 307 3.83 -25.11 -5.51
C GLY A 307 4.54 -24.57 -4.28
N SER A 308 4.63 -23.26 -4.08
CA SER A 308 5.30 -22.63 -2.94
C SER A 308 4.50 -21.43 -2.42
N ALA A 309 4.64 -21.09 -1.14
CA ALA A 309 3.92 -20.00 -0.50
C ALA A 309 4.08 -18.69 -1.28
N ILE A 310 2.96 -18.00 -1.55
CA ILE A 310 2.98 -16.70 -2.23
C ILE A 310 3.38 -15.62 -1.23
N THR A 311 4.37 -14.81 -1.59
CA THR A 311 4.98 -13.80 -0.72
C THR A 311 4.87 -12.38 -1.26
N THR A 312 4.38 -12.21 -2.48
CA THR A 312 4.13 -10.90 -3.09
C THR A 312 2.67 -10.78 -3.49
N SER A 313 2.11 -9.58 -3.41
CA SER A 313 0.76 -9.34 -3.95
C SER A 313 0.74 -9.65 -5.45
N PRO A 314 -0.30 -10.32 -5.96
CA PRO A 314 -0.46 -10.53 -7.39
C PRO A 314 -0.53 -9.18 -8.10
N ILE A 315 0.20 -9.03 -9.18
CA ILE A 315 0.10 -7.88 -10.08
C ILE A 315 -0.23 -8.35 -11.48
N THR A 316 -0.93 -7.54 -12.23
CA THR A 316 -1.32 -7.85 -13.61
C THR A 316 -0.67 -6.89 -14.58
N ALA A 317 -0.19 -7.43 -15.69
CA ALA A 317 0.18 -6.65 -16.88
C ALA A 317 -0.38 -7.36 -18.10
N GLY A 318 -1.26 -6.69 -18.82
CA GLY A 318 -2.05 -7.33 -19.87
C GLY A 318 -2.85 -8.52 -19.35
N ASP A 319 -2.72 -9.68 -19.99
CA ASP A 319 -3.39 -10.92 -19.61
C ASP A 319 -2.55 -11.80 -18.66
N THR A 320 -1.43 -11.29 -18.15
CA THR A 320 -0.49 -12.05 -17.32
C THR A 320 -0.55 -11.60 -15.85
N ILE A 321 -0.62 -12.58 -14.95
CA ILE A 321 -0.53 -12.38 -13.50
C ILE A 321 0.89 -12.75 -13.05
N TYR A 322 1.56 -11.84 -12.33
CA TYR A 322 2.89 -12.05 -11.77
C TYR A 322 2.80 -12.21 -10.27
N VAL A 323 3.45 -13.25 -9.72
CA VAL A 323 3.57 -13.48 -8.27
C VAL A 323 4.94 -14.01 -7.93
N GLY A 324 5.47 -13.57 -6.80
CA GLY A 324 6.69 -14.10 -6.21
C GLY A 324 6.37 -15.10 -5.12
N THR A 325 7.19 -16.13 -4.99
CA THR A 325 7.04 -17.20 -4.02
C THR A 325 8.20 -17.25 -3.02
N GLU A 326 8.03 -18.01 -1.93
CA GLU A 326 8.99 -18.09 -0.83
C GLU A 326 10.30 -18.75 -1.25
N ASP A 327 10.26 -19.70 -2.16
CA ASP A 327 11.43 -20.35 -2.77
C ASP A 327 12.28 -19.43 -3.65
N GLY A 328 11.83 -18.17 -3.86
CA GLY A 328 12.53 -17.16 -4.65
C GLY A 328 12.14 -17.12 -6.12
N SER A 329 11.17 -17.93 -6.54
CA SER A 329 10.67 -17.93 -7.92
C SER A 329 9.74 -16.75 -8.19
N LEU A 330 9.77 -16.24 -9.41
CA LEU A 330 8.75 -15.36 -9.97
C LEU A 330 7.94 -16.15 -11.02
N HIS A 331 6.65 -16.22 -10.83
CA HIS A 331 5.73 -16.88 -11.75
C HIS A 331 4.99 -15.86 -12.59
N ALA A 332 4.96 -16.07 -13.91
CA ALA A 332 4.12 -15.37 -14.87
C ALA A 332 3.03 -16.34 -15.34
N ILE A 333 1.78 -16.06 -15.02
CA ILE A 333 0.64 -16.95 -15.27
C ILE A 333 -0.26 -16.27 -16.29
N ILE A 334 -0.43 -16.92 -17.41
CA ILE A 334 -1.26 -16.43 -18.54
C ILE A 334 -2.59 -17.17 -18.49
N GLY A 335 -3.69 -16.41 -18.50
CA GLY A 335 -5.02 -16.98 -18.64
C GLY A 335 -5.21 -17.59 -20.03
N ASN A 336 -5.66 -18.85 -20.12
CA ASN A 336 -6.08 -19.38 -21.40
C ASN A 336 -7.32 -18.60 -21.88
N ARG A 337 -7.20 -17.84 -22.96
CA ARG A 337 -8.36 -17.37 -23.71
C ARG A 337 -9.07 -18.61 -24.29
N ARG A 338 -10.21 -18.98 -23.73
CA ARG A 338 -11.14 -19.88 -24.39
C ARG A 338 -12.07 -19.11 -25.29
#